data_5366b6c6d9e82501d0fe8f23b02862b5
#
_entry.id   5366b6c6d9e82501d0fe8f23b02862b5
#
_cell.length_a   1.000
_cell.length_b   1.000
_cell.length_c   1.000
_cell.angle_alpha   90.00
_cell.angle_beta   90.00
_cell.angle_gamma   90.00
#
_symmetry.space_group_name_H-M   'P 1'
#
loop_
_entity.id
_entity.type
_entity.pdbx_description
1 polymer ?
#
loop_
_entity_poly.entity_id
_entity_poly.type
_entity_poly.pdbx_seq_one_letter_code
_entity_poly.pdbx_strand_id
1 'polypeptide(L)'
;MNPNPPVFVVDDEEPVRVSLSKLLRAMGYPTQSFASATAFLESEAVSEHGCLLLDLRMPGMSGIDLIEELTRRQLAVPIIVMTGHTDMKSVQRLESFPLVGFLEKPFSVDQLRELLDRWRFGT
;
A
#
# COMPACT_ATOMS: atom_id res chain seq x y z
N MET A 1 -8.60 -23.08 2.08
CA MET A 1 -7.33 -22.37 2.30
C MET A 1 -7.09 -21.35 1.21
N ASN A 2 -6.78 -20.11 1.57
CA ASN A 2 -6.48 -19.08 0.58
C ASN A 2 -4.98 -19.03 0.34
N PRO A 3 -4.49 -19.40 -0.87
CA PRO A 3 -3.06 -19.43 -1.15
C PRO A 3 -2.45 -18.03 -1.35
N ASN A 4 -3.27 -16.99 -1.50
CA ASN A 4 -2.75 -15.65 -1.72
C ASN A 4 -2.34 -14.99 -0.41
N PRO A 5 -1.20 -14.29 -0.40
CA PRO A 5 -0.83 -13.49 0.76
C PRO A 5 -1.75 -12.28 0.90
N PRO A 6 -1.87 -11.70 2.10
CA PRO A 6 -2.77 -10.59 2.33
C PRO A 6 -2.28 -9.29 1.69
N VAL A 7 -3.22 -8.39 1.41
CA VAL A 7 -2.94 -7.01 1.00
C VAL A 7 -3.53 -6.09 2.07
N PHE A 8 -2.74 -5.13 2.52
CA PHE A 8 -3.15 -4.15 3.51
C PHE A 8 -3.35 -2.80 2.82
N VAL A 9 -4.51 -2.18 3.04
CA VAL A 9 -4.83 -0.88 2.45
C VAL A 9 -4.76 0.18 3.55
N VAL A 10 -3.94 1.20 3.35
CA VAL A 10 -3.86 2.34 4.25
C VAL A 10 -4.24 3.61 3.48
N ASP A 11 -5.42 4.14 3.77
CA ASP A 11 -5.97 5.32 3.12
C ASP A 11 -6.97 5.96 4.09
N ASP A 12 -6.93 7.27 4.24
CA ASP A 12 -7.80 7.97 5.19
C ASP A 12 -9.24 8.13 4.70
N GLU A 13 -9.50 7.88 3.42
CA GLU A 13 -10.83 8.01 2.84
C GLU A 13 -11.57 6.68 2.87
N GLU A 14 -12.67 6.62 3.62
CA GLU A 14 -13.45 5.39 3.75
C GLU A 14 -13.95 4.84 2.42
N PRO A 15 -14.51 5.67 1.50
CA PRO A 15 -14.97 5.14 0.21
C PRO A 15 -13.85 4.45 -0.58
N VAL A 16 -12.63 4.97 -0.51
CA VAL A 16 -11.47 4.38 -1.18
C VAL A 16 -11.14 3.03 -0.54
N ARG A 17 -11.08 2.98 0.80
CA ARG A 17 -10.81 1.72 1.51
C ARG A 17 -11.83 0.65 1.16
N VAL A 18 -13.12 1.01 1.15
CA VAL A 18 -14.20 0.07 0.85
C VAL A 18 -14.08 -0.45 -0.57
N SER A 19 -13.91 0.45 -1.55
CA SER A 19 -13.79 0.07 -2.96
C SER A 19 -12.59 -0.83 -3.22
N LEU A 20 -11.44 -0.46 -2.69
CA LEU A 20 -10.21 -1.24 -2.87
C LEU A 20 -10.31 -2.60 -2.20
N SER A 21 -10.88 -2.66 -1.00
CA SER A 21 -11.04 -3.93 -0.29
C SER A 21 -11.92 -4.89 -1.07
N LYS A 22 -13.03 -4.40 -1.62
CA LYS A 22 -13.91 -5.23 -2.45
C LYS A 22 -13.20 -5.75 -3.69
N LEU A 23 -12.47 -4.87 -4.36
CA LEU A 23 -11.73 -5.22 -5.57
C LEU A 23 -10.66 -6.27 -5.28
N LEU A 24 -9.87 -6.04 -4.25
CA LEU A 24 -8.77 -6.95 -3.90
C LEU A 24 -9.30 -8.33 -3.49
N ARG A 25 -10.39 -8.37 -2.73
CA ARG A 25 -11.01 -9.64 -2.36
C ARG A 25 -11.57 -10.36 -3.58
N ALA A 26 -12.16 -9.62 -4.52
CA ALA A 26 -12.64 -10.20 -5.78
C ALA A 26 -11.49 -10.78 -6.61
N MET A 27 -10.28 -10.23 -6.47
CA MET A 27 -9.07 -10.74 -7.10
C MET A 27 -8.45 -11.92 -6.35
N GLY A 28 -9.03 -12.29 -5.20
CA GLY A 28 -8.57 -13.44 -4.42
C GLY A 28 -7.64 -13.13 -3.27
N TYR A 29 -7.43 -11.85 -2.93
CA TYR A 29 -6.54 -11.47 -1.85
C TYR A 29 -7.28 -11.27 -0.53
N PRO A 30 -6.84 -11.90 0.57
CA PRO A 30 -7.29 -11.49 1.89
C PRO A 30 -6.89 -10.03 2.10
N THR A 31 -7.80 -9.21 2.61
CA THR A 31 -7.58 -7.77 2.68
C THR A 31 -8.00 -7.22 4.03
N GLN A 32 -7.12 -6.40 4.62
CA GLN A 32 -7.41 -5.57 5.77
C GLN A 32 -7.18 -4.13 5.41
N SER A 33 -8.00 -3.21 5.92
CA SER A 33 -7.82 -1.79 5.66
C SER A 33 -7.66 -1.01 6.95
N PHE A 34 -6.94 0.10 6.86
CA PHE A 34 -6.61 0.97 7.99
C PHE A 34 -6.83 2.41 7.59
N ALA A 35 -7.41 3.18 8.49
CA ALA A 35 -7.73 4.59 8.24
C ALA A 35 -6.53 5.51 8.40
N SER A 36 -5.43 5.02 8.95
CA SER A 36 -4.24 5.82 9.19
C SER A 36 -2.99 4.96 9.22
N ALA A 37 -1.85 5.61 9.00
CA ALA A 37 -0.54 4.95 9.12
C ALA A 37 -0.30 4.44 10.55
N THR A 38 -0.70 5.22 11.53
CA THR A 38 -0.56 4.84 12.93
C THR A 38 -1.34 3.57 13.25
N ALA A 39 -2.59 3.48 12.76
CA ALA A 39 -3.40 2.28 12.97
C ALA A 39 -2.71 1.03 12.39
N PHE A 40 -2.11 1.15 11.22
CA PHE A 40 -1.36 0.03 10.63
C PHE A 40 -0.15 -0.35 11.49
N LEU A 41 0.64 0.62 11.93
CA LEU A 41 1.83 0.37 12.73
C LEU A 41 1.51 -0.29 14.08
N GLU A 42 0.35 0.02 14.65
CA GLU A 42 -0.07 -0.54 15.93
C GLU A 42 -0.72 -1.92 15.78
N SER A 43 -0.97 -2.36 14.56
CA SER A 43 -1.63 -3.63 14.29
C SER A 43 -0.61 -4.76 14.16
N GLU A 44 -1.10 -5.99 14.22
CA GLU A 44 -0.27 -7.17 13.97
C GLU A 44 0.11 -7.29 12.49
N ALA A 45 -0.63 -6.60 11.61
CA ALA A 45 -0.40 -6.65 10.17
C ALA A 45 1.02 -6.21 9.79
N VAL A 46 1.62 -5.30 10.57
CA VAL A 46 2.95 -4.77 10.28
C VAL A 46 4.03 -5.86 10.25
N SER A 47 3.80 -6.97 10.95
CA SER A 47 4.75 -8.10 10.97
C SER A 47 4.30 -9.28 10.11
N GLU A 48 3.19 -9.17 9.41
CA GLU A 48 2.73 -10.22 8.51
C GLU A 48 3.37 -10.06 7.14
N HIS A 49 3.47 -11.18 6.41
CA HIS A 49 4.01 -11.17 5.05
C HIS A 49 2.93 -10.82 4.05
N GLY A 50 2.77 -9.53 3.77
CA GLY A 50 1.77 -9.05 2.84
C GLY A 50 2.26 -7.81 2.12
N CYS A 51 1.47 -7.31 1.16
CA CYS A 51 1.76 -6.11 0.42
C CYS A 51 0.96 -4.95 0.97
N LEU A 52 1.62 -3.82 1.16
CA LEU A 52 0.98 -2.60 1.64
C LEU A 52 0.63 -1.70 0.47
N LEU A 53 -0.65 -1.35 0.34
CA LEU A 53 -1.15 -0.39 -0.64
C LEU A 53 -1.39 0.91 0.12
N LEU A 54 -0.55 1.90 -0.10
CA LEU A 54 -0.39 3.06 0.79
C LEU A 54 -0.65 4.36 0.09
N ASP A 55 -1.61 5.14 0.61
CA ASP A 55 -1.84 6.51 0.18
C ASP A 55 -0.77 7.43 0.78
N LEU A 56 -0.17 8.29 -0.04
CA LEU A 56 0.86 9.21 0.43
C LEU A 56 0.30 10.38 1.25
N ARG A 57 -0.88 10.85 0.89
CA ARG A 57 -1.46 12.03 1.54
C ARG A 57 -2.50 11.64 2.59
N MET A 58 -2.10 11.76 3.85
CA MET A 58 -2.99 11.51 4.97
C MET A 58 -2.69 12.51 6.07
N PRO A 59 -3.72 12.94 6.83
CA PRO A 59 -3.47 13.79 7.99
C PRO A 59 -2.67 13.03 9.06
N GLY A 60 -1.91 13.76 9.85
CA GLY A 60 -1.03 13.14 10.86
C GLY A 60 0.18 12.49 10.19
N MET A 61 0.42 11.22 10.49
CA MET A 61 1.53 10.50 9.85
C MET A 61 1.21 10.27 8.38
N SER A 62 2.03 10.82 7.49
CA SER A 62 1.86 10.65 6.04
C SER A 62 2.36 9.29 5.58
N GLY A 63 2.07 8.96 4.31
CA GLY A 63 2.60 7.73 3.72
C GLY A 63 4.12 7.69 3.72
N ILE A 64 4.76 8.84 3.45
CA ILE A 64 6.23 8.93 3.49
C ILE A 64 6.76 8.65 4.89
N ASP A 65 6.12 9.25 5.89
CA ASP A 65 6.50 9.03 7.29
C ASP A 65 6.41 7.55 7.66
N LEU A 66 5.37 6.87 7.16
CA LEU A 66 5.21 5.44 7.40
C LEU A 66 6.34 4.63 6.77
N ILE A 67 6.69 4.95 5.51
CA ILE A 67 7.78 4.26 4.82
C ILE A 67 9.10 4.45 5.57
N GLU A 68 9.37 5.68 6.01
CA GLU A 68 10.58 5.98 6.78
C GLU A 68 10.59 5.21 8.11
N GLU A 69 9.45 5.11 8.78
CA GLU A 69 9.36 4.39 10.05
C GLU A 69 9.57 2.87 9.86
N LEU A 70 8.98 2.30 8.82
CA LEU A 70 9.18 0.88 8.51
C LEU A 70 10.66 0.59 8.21
N THR A 71 11.30 1.49 7.47
CA THR A 71 12.72 1.37 7.16
C THR A 71 13.57 1.46 8.42
N ARG A 72 13.25 2.40 9.31
CA ARG A 72 13.95 2.56 10.59
C ARG A 72 13.83 1.31 11.45
N ARG A 73 12.67 0.64 11.42
CA ARG A 73 12.43 -0.60 12.15
C ARG A 73 13.01 -1.82 11.47
N GLN A 74 13.61 -1.64 10.29
CA GLN A 74 14.15 -2.73 9.46
C GLN A 74 13.10 -3.77 9.07
N LEU A 75 11.87 -3.29 8.82
CA LEU A 75 10.76 -4.13 8.37
C LEU A 75 10.68 -4.05 6.84
N ALA A 76 10.93 -5.17 6.19
CA ALA A 76 10.92 -5.26 4.72
C ALA A 76 9.51 -5.53 4.21
N VAL A 77 8.68 -4.49 4.19
CA VAL A 77 7.30 -4.59 3.73
C VAL A 77 7.23 -4.19 2.26
N PRO A 78 6.74 -5.07 1.36
CA PRO A 78 6.49 -4.66 -0.04
C PRO A 78 5.44 -3.57 -0.08
N ILE A 79 5.72 -2.47 -0.76
CA ILE A 79 4.84 -1.30 -0.76
C ILE A 79 4.51 -0.86 -2.18
N ILE A 80 3.22 -0.71 -2.47
CA ILE A 80 2.69 -0.03 -3.65
C ILE A 80 2.16 1.31 -3.16
N VAL A 81 2.68 2.40 -3.71
CA VAL A 81 2.30 3.75 -3.29
C VAL A 81 1.22 4.29 -4.22
N MET A 82 0.14 4.80 -3.64
CA MET A 82 -0.90 5.50 -4.38
C MET A 82 -0.64 7.00 -4.31
N THR A 83 -0.60 7.67 -5.46
CA THR A 83 -0.28 9.09 -5.55
C THR A 83 -1.39 9.87 -6.23
N GLY A 84 -1.56 11.12 -5.81
CA GLY A 84 -2.34 12.08 -6.56
C GLY A 84 -1.48 12.77 -7.61
N HIS A 85 -2.14 13.54 -8.48
CA HIS A 85 -1.49 14.17 -9.63
C HIS A 85 -0.42 15.19 -9.25
N THR A 86 -0.47 15.73 -8.03
CA THR A 86 0.41 16.81 -7.59
C THR A 86 1.54 16.36 -6.66
N ASP A 87 1.78 15.06 -6.55
CA ASP A 87 2.71 14.53 -5.55
C ASP A 87 4.12 14.23 -6.10
N MET A 88 4.54 14.97 -7.13
CA MET A 88 5.83 14.72 -7.79
C MET A 88 7.04 14.85 -6.86
N LYS A 89 7.03 15.85 -5.97
CA LYS A 89 8.13 16.02 -5.02
C LYS A 89 8.20 14.87 -4.02
N SER A 90 7.03 14.40 -3.58
CA SER A 90 6.95 13.26 -2.67
C SER A 90 7.44 11.98 -3.34
N VAL A 91 7.07 11.78 -4.60
CA VAL A 91 7.54 10.62 -5.38
C VAL A 91 9.06 10.64 -5.49
N GLN A 92 9.67 11.81 -5.75
CA GLN A 92 11.12 11.92 -5.84
C GLN A 92 11.81 11.53 -4.52
N ARG A 93 11.21 11.87 -3.38
CA ARG A 93 11.76 11.48 -2.08
C ARG A 93 11.77 9.97 -1.88
N LEU A 94 10.89 9.26 -2.57
CA LEU A 94 10.73 7.82 -2.41
C LEU A 94 11.58 6.99 -3.37
N GLU A 95 12.27 7.61 -4.31
CA GLU A 95 13.08 6.89 -5.31
C GLU A 95 14.19 6.04 -4.68
N SER A 96 14.66 6.41 -3.50
CA SER A 96 15.70 5.67 -2.80
C SER A 96 15.18 4.45 -2.03
N PHE A 97 13.84 4.29 -1.92
CA PHE A 97 13.26 3.17 -1.20
C PHE A 97 12.89 2.04 -2.16
N PRO A 98 13.05 0.78 -1.75
CA PRO A 98 12.73 -0.38 -2.61
C PRO A 98 11.23 -0.66 -2.65
N LEU A 99 10.49 0.16 -3.39
CA LEU A 99 9.04 0.01 -3.53
C LEU A 99 8.70 -0.93 -4.67
N VAL A 100 7.51 -1.58 -4.58
CA VAL A 100 7.00 -2.38 -5.70
C VAL A 100 6.66 -1.48 -6.88
N GLY A 101 6.03 -0.34 -6.61
CA GLY A 101 5.72 0.63 -7.65
C GLY A 101 4.76 1.71 -7.19
N PHE A 102 4.30 2.48 -8.16
CA PHE A 102 3.42 3.63 -7.93
C PHE A 102 2.15 3.48 -8.74
N LEU A 103 1.02 3.87 -8.15
CA LEU A 103 -0.26 3.97 -8.83
C LEU A 103 -0.74 5.42 -8.74
N GLU A 104 -0.90 6.08 -9.87
CA GLU A 104 -1.46 7.43 -9.90
C GLU A 104 -2.99 7.35 -9.92
N LYS A 105 -3.64 8.02 -8.99
CA LYS A 105 -5.10 8.06 -8.92
C LYS A 105 -5.66 9.01 -9.99
N PRO A 106 -6.71 8.62 -10.71
CA PRO A 106 -7.37 7.32 -10.72
C PRO A 106 -6.59 6.28 -11.49
N PHE A 107 -6.57 5.04 -11.03
CA PHE A 107 -5.88 3.96 -11.72
C PHE A 107 -6.87 2.85 -12.12
N SER A 108 -6.47 2.06 -13.12
CA SER A 108 -7.28 0.95 -13.60
C SER A 108 -7.02 -0.32 -12.79
N VAL A 109 -7.96 -1.27 -12.89
CA VAL A 109 -7.79 -2.59 -12.30
C VAL A 109 -6.54 -3.27 -12.87
N ASP A 110 -6.29 -3.09 -14.18
CA ASP A 110 -5.13 -3.71 -14.83
C ASP A 110 -3.81 -3.16 -14.30
N GLN A 111 -3.74 -1.86 -14.03
CA GLN A 111 -2.54 -1.25 -13.43
C GLN A 111 -2.27 -1.82 -12.04
N LEU A 112 -3.30 -1.96 -11.22
CA LEU A 112 -3.17 -2.55 -9.89
C LEU A 112 -2.73 -4.02 -9.99
N ARG A 113 -3.39 -4.78 -10.87
CA ARG A 113 -3.06 -6.20 -11.06
C ARG A 113 -1.62 -6.40 -11.50
N GLU A 114 -1.13 -5.54 -12.40
CA GLU A 114 0.25 -5.61 -12.87
C GLU A 114 1.25 -5.45 -11.72
N LEU A 115 1.02 -4.50 -10.82
CA LEU A 115 1.91 -4.31 -9.68
C LEU A 115 1.81 -5.44 -8.67
N LEU A 116 0.61 -5.97 -8.42
CA LEU A 116 0.45 -7.13 -7.54
C LEU A 116 1.16 -8.35 -8.11
N ASP A 117 1.08 -8.55 -9.42
CA ASP A 117 1.78 -9.66 -10.08
C ASP A 117 3.30 -9.47 -10.01
N ARG A 118 3.78 -8.25 -10.15
CA ARG A 118 5.21 -7.94 -9.99
C ARG A 118 5.68 -8.29 -8.58
N TRP A 119 4.90 -7.92 -7.58
CA TRP A 119 5.21 -8.27 -6.20
C TRP A 119 5.25 -9.77 -5.99
N ARG A 120 4.26 -10.50 -6.50
CA ARG A 120 4.14 -11.93 -6.24
C ARG A 120 5.09 -12.79 -7.08
N PHE A 121 5.33 -12.38 -8.32
CA PHE A 121 6.03 -13.24 -9.30
C PHE A 121 7.32 -12.61 -9.83
N GLY A 122 7.63 -11.39 -9.43
CA GLY A 122 8.90 -10.75 -9.76
C GLY A 122 9.07 -10.31 -11.21
N THR A 123 7.99 -10.15 -11.97
CA THR A 123 8.11 -9.78 -13.39
C THR A 123 7.55 -8.41 -13.72
#